data_05e58440376be011b6e794c8a15a3339
#
_entry.id   05e58440376be011b6e794c8a15a3339
#
_cell.length_a   1.000
_cell.length_b   1.000
_cell.length_c   1.000
_cell.angle_alpha   90.00
_cell.angle_beta   90.00
_cell.angle_gamma   90.00
#
_symmetry.space_group_name_H-M   'P 1'
#
loop_
_entity.id
_entity.type
_entity.pdbx_description
1 polymer ?
#
loop_
_entity_poly.entity_id
_entity_poly.type
_entity_poly.pdbx_seq_one_letter_code
_entity_poly.pdbx_strand_id
1 'polypeptide(L)'
;MNFRLHIILVTVAILSQACANLENRFPGVPEDLFEWEDTVSLGLPGLPGCNQVVVHESPGYANNVLVTAFGGQYYCMWQSSERDEDTPDTRVVYAVSSDGKHWNGPIDLALPTDSTFVTPGGWIQRGETLTAVLNYICASDRSKGGAAWYISTSDGEKWTDPQPLRMADGRPMQGILEQDPLRLPGGRTVGAAHFRPGLRVNPVYTDDPAALTGWTEATFPAGEGSPLEPSQYLAPDEKLVMLFRDQASSFVKLVSVSEDQGVSWTPTTKTNIPDSRSKQCAGTLPDGRAFWVGNPTGSKSRRALVLALSRDGFLFDKAYLLAGPKNLPPRRNEGRYKTLGYNYPKAVVIGDTLWISLSVNKEDAVLYRVPVNSL
;
A
#
# COMPACT_ATOMS: atom_id res chain seq x y z
N MET A 1 -3.90 4.35 -61.13
CA MET A 1 -4.93 4.63 -60.11
C MET A 1 -4.91 3.64 -58.92
N ASN A 2 -3.73 3.06 -58.58
CA ASN A 2 -3.63 2.02 -57.56
C ASN A 2 -2.69 2.38 -56.35
N PHE A 3 -2.08 3.57 -56.35
CA PHE A 3 -1.14 3.92 -55.27
C PHE A 3 -1.83 4.56 -54.03
N ARG A 4 -3.04 5.14 -54.16
CA ARG A 4 -3.75 5.75 -53.01
C ARG A 4 -4.47 4.71 -52.11
N LEU A 5 -4.84 3.55 -52.65
CA LEU A 5 -5.55 2.53 -51.88
C LEU A 5 -4.65 1.77 -50.92
N HIS A 6 -3.35 1.58 -51.28
CA HIS A 6 -2.38 0.87 -50.41
C HIS A 6 -1.97 1.68 -49.18
N ILE A 7 -1.88 3.02 -49.30
CA ILE A 7 -1.50 3.90 -48.18
C ILE A 7 -2.62 3.94 -47.13
N ILE A 8 -3.87 3.95 -47.53
CA ILE A 8 -5.03 3.98 -46.61
C ILE A 8 -5.16 2.65 -45.86
N LEU A 9 -4.93 1.51 -46.52
CA LEU A 9 -4.98 0.20 -45.88
C LEU A 9 -3.84 -0.03 -44.86
N VAL A 10 -2.64 0.47 -45.15
CA VAL A 10 -1.51 0.39 -44.23
C VAL A 10 -1.72 1.31 -43.02
N THR A 11 -2.27 2.50 -43.22
CA THR A 11 -2.53 3.45 -42.12
C THR A 11 -3.66 2.94 -41.20
N VAL A 12 -4.70 2.33 -41.74
CA VAL A 12 -5.79 1.71 -40.96
C VAL A 12 -5.30 0.47 -40.21
N ALA A 13 -4.43 -0.35 -40.81
CA ALA A 13 -3.85 -1.51 -40.15
C ALA A 13 -2.90 -1.13 -39.01
N ILE A 14 -2.11 -0.05 -39.15
CA ILE A 14 -1.22 0.47 -38.11
C ILE A 14 -2.06 1.09 -36.97
N LEU A 15 -3.12 1.82 -37.28
CA LEU A 15 -4.04 2.38 -36.27
C LEU A 15 -4.82 1.27 -35.54
N SER A 16 -5.25 0.22 -36.24
CA SER A 16 -5.93 -0.92 -35.61
C SER A 16 -5.00 -1.77 -34.75
N GLN A 17 -3.74 -1.95 -35.14
CA GLN A 17 -2.74 -2.61 -34.28
C GLN A 17 -2.32 -1.74 -33.10
N ALA A 18 -2.22 -0.42 -33.24
CA ALA A 18 -1.99 0.50 -32.14
C ALA A 18 -3.15 0.52 -31.15
N CYS A 19 -4.40 0.48 -31.62
CA CYS A 19 -5.58 0.36 -30.75
C CYS A 19 -5.70 -1.03 -30.10
N ALA A 20 -5.41 -2.11 -30.82
CA ALA A 20 -5.45 -3.48 -30.26
C ALA A 20 -4.38 -3.70 -29.17
N ASN A 21 -3.23 -2.98 -29.22
CA ASN A 21 -2.21 -3.03 -28.18
C ASN A 21 -2.54 -2.17 -26.95
N LEU A 22 -3.57 -1.33 -26.98
CA LEU A 22 -4.01 -0.53 -25.83
C LEU A 22 -4.99 -1.29 -24.92
N GLU A 23 -5.68 -2.32 -25.42
CA GLU A 23 -6.74 -3.01 -24.67
C GLU A 23 -6.25 -3.97 -23.57
N ASN A 24 -4.96 -4.36 -23.52
CA ASN A 24 -4.41 -5.27 -22.51
C ASN A 24 -3.05 -4.80 -21.94
N ARG A 25 -2.95 -3.51 -21.62
CA ARG A 25 -1.71 -2.97 -21.06
C ARG A 25 -1.64 -3.20 -19.57
N PHE A 26 -0.65 -3.98 -19.11
CA PHE A 26 -0.36 -4.19 -17.70
C PHE A 26 0.86 -3.37 -17.27
N PRO A 27 0.92 -2.95 -15.99
CA PRO A 27 2.08 -2.28 -15.43
C PRO A 27 3.39 -3.05 -15.59
N GLY A 28 4.44 -2.32 -15.90
CA GLY A 28 5.78 -2.88 -16.07
C GLY A 28 6.86 -1.81 -15.93
N VAL A 29 8.11 -2.25 -16.06
CA VAL A 29 9.33 -1.42 -16.04
C VAL A 29 10.18 -1.72 -17.28
N PRO A 30 11.04 -0.77 -17.74
CA PRO A 30 12.10 -1.07 -18.69
C PRO A 30 13.00 -2.19 -18.17
N GLU A 31 13.51 -3.04 -19.07
CA GLU A 31 14.31 -4.23 -18.70
C GLU A 31 15.59 -3.87 -17.92
N ASP A 32 16.15 -2.70 -18.17
CA ASP A 32 17.39 -2.19 -17.57
C ASP A 32 17.18 -1.24 -16.38
N LEU A 33 15.94 -1.00 -15.97
CA LEU A 33 15.66 -0.06 -14.87
C LEU A 33 16.15 -0.57 -13.52
N PHE A 34 16.05 -1.89 -13.28
CA PHE A 34 16.46 -2.53 -12.03
C PHE A 34 17.41 -3.70 -12.29
N GLU A 35 18.49 -3.75 -11.52
CA GLU A 35 19.28 -4.98 -11.41
C GLU A 35 18.57 -5.97 -10.50
N TRP A 36 18.60 -7.27 -10.83
CA TRP A 36 17.87 -8.31 -10.11
C TRP A 36 18.62 -8.88 -8.89
N GLU A 37 19.84 -8.44 -8.64
CA GLU A 37 20.65 -8.86 -7.50
C GLU A 37 20.39 -8.04 -6.25
N ASP A 38 20.87 -8.50 -5.08
CA ASP A 38 20.71 -7.83 -3.79
C ASP A 38 21.37 -6.45 -3.68
N THR A 39 22.26 -6.14 -4.60
CA THR A 39 22.94 -4.83 -4.72
C THR A 39 22.15 -3.83 -5.54
N VAL A 40 20.97 -4.16 -5.87
CA VAL A 40 19.98 -3.41 -6.63
C VAL A 40 19.94 -1.96 -6.22
N SER A 41 19.70 -1.11 -7.18
CA SER A 41 19.57 0.33 -7.03
C SER A 41 20.89 1.11 -6.96
N LEU A 42 22.02 0.46 -7.10
CA LEU A 42 23.31 1.19 -7.04
C LEU A 42 23.53 2.18 -8.21
N GLY A 43 22.76 2.09 -9.27
CA GLY A 43 22.75 3.06 -10.38
C GLY A 43 21.64 4.10 -10.32
N LEU A 44 20.66 3.95 -9.42
CA LEU A 44 19.54 4.89 -9.34
C LEU A 44 19.95 6.21 -8.70
N PRO A 45 19.48 7.35 -9.24
CA PRO A 45 19.74 8.65 -8.63
C PRO A 45 19.03 8.75 -7.27
N GLY A 46 19.66 9.42 -6.32
CA GLY A 46 18.98 9.86 -5.10
C GLY A 46 17.95 10.95 -5.41
N LEU A 47 16.98 11.11 -4.55
CA LEU A 47 15.92 12.10 -4.73
C LEU A 47 16.25 13.38 -3.95
N PRO A 48 16.48 14.52 -4.65
CA PRO A 48 16.73 15.80 -3.98
C PRO A 48 15.54 16.21 -3.11
N GLY A 49 15.83 16.75 -1.92
CA GLY A 49 14.81 17.20 -0.98
C GLY A 49 14.08 16.08 -0.21
N CYS A 50 14.41 14.81 -0.47
CA CYS A 50 13.92 13.69 0.33
C CYS A 50 14.55 13.72 1.73
N ASN A 51 13.71 13.79 2.77
CA ASN A 51 14.16 13.86 4.16
C ASN A 51 13.56 12.72 4.97
N GLN A 52 14.41 12.04 5.74
CA GLN A 52 14.00 11.02 6.69
C GLN A 52 13.65 11.65 8.03
N VAL A 53 12.58 11.18 8.66
CA VAL A 53 12.16 11.53 10.02
C VAL A 53 11.90 10.24 10.78
N VAL A 54 12.49 10.11 11.96
CA VAL A 54 12.17 9.02 12.89
C VAL A 54 10.98 9.44 13.74
N VAL A 55 9.88 8.71 13.66
CA VAL A 55 8.68 8.92 14.48
C VAL A 55 8.89 8.30 15.85
N HIS A 56 9.41 7.08 15.88
CA HIS A 56 9.65 6.32 17.10
C HIS A 56 10.75 5.27 16.92
N GLU A 57 11.70 5.25 17.83
CA GLU A 57 12.67 4.16 17.98
C GLU A 57 12.12 3.15 18.98
N SER A 58 11.63 2.00 18.48
CA SER A 58 11.03 1.00 19.34
C SER A 58 12.10 0.17 20.05
N PRO A 59 11.95 -0.10 21.36
CA PRO A 59 12.79 -1.05 22.06
C PRO A 59 12.53 -2.52 21.64
N GLY A 60 11.39 -2.78 20.98
CA GLY A 60 10.95 -4.10 20.56
C GLY A 60 10.65 -4.15 19.06
N TYR A 61 9.38 -4.20 18.73
CA TYR A 61 8.86 -4.37 17.37
C TYR A 61 7.97 -3.19 16.95
N ALA A 62 8.19 -2.66 15.75
CA ALA A 62 7.33 -1.70 15.10
C ALA A 62 7.21 -2.00 13.61
N ASN A 63 5.98 -2.02 13.06
CA ASN A 63 5.72 -2.26 11.64
C ASN A 63 4.35 -1.71 11.21
N ASN A 64 4.01 -1.83 9.91
CA ASN A 64 2.76 -1.33 9.35
C ASN A 64 2.51 0.14 9.72
N VAL A 65 3.48 1.00 9.45
CA VAL A 65 3.43 2.43 9.78
C VAL A 65 2.56 3.16 8.76
N LEU A 66 1.57 3.93 9.24
CA LEU A 66 0.66 4.72 8.40
C LEU A 66 0.56 6.14 8.93
N VAL A 67 0.74 7.11 8.04
CA VAL A 67 0.65 8.53 8.37
C VAL A 67 -0.55 9.18 7.67
N THR A 68 -1.19 10.13 8.35
CA THR A 68 -2.24 10.99 7.80
C THR A 68 -2.17 12.39 8.42
N ALA A 69 -3.00 13.32 7.91
CA ALA A 69 -3.17 14.64 8.52
C ALA A 69 -4.64 14.88 8.83
N PHE A 70 -4.91 15.50 9.99
CA PHE A 70 -6.27 15.83 10.42
C PHE A 70 -6.24 17.00 11.40
N GLY A 71 -7.17 17.95 11.30
CA GLY A 71 -7.29 19.07 12.22
C GLY A 71 -6.02 19.94 12.35
N GLY A 72 -5.19 20.02 11.28
CA GLY A 72 -3.91 20.75 11.30
C GLY A 72 -2.77 20.02 11.98
N GLN A 73 -2.96 18.76 12.33
CA GLN A 73 -1.96 17.88 12.94
C GLN A 73 -1.67 16.68 12.03
N TYR A 74 -0.51 16.05 12.21
CA TYR A 74 -0.15 14.78 11.61
C TYR A 74 -0.34 13.66 12.62
N TYR A 75 -0.90 12.54 12.18
CA TYR A 75 -1.11 11.33 12.97
C TYR A 75 -0.37 10.18 12.30
N CYS A 76 0.40 9.45 13.08
CA CYS A 76 1.12 8.28 12.60
C CYS A 76 0.79 7.10 13.50
N MET A 77 0.20 6.02 12.96
CA MET A 77 -0.07 4.80 13.71
C MET A 77 0.78 3.65 13.21
N TRP A 78 1.06 2.69 14.09
CA TRP A 78 1.80 1.48 13.73
C TRP A 78 1.46 0.32 14.66
N GLN A 79 1.76 -0.89 14.20
CA GLN A 79 1.76 -2.11 14.98
C GLN A 79 2.98 -2.14 15.90
N SER A 80 2.77 -2.39 17.19
CA SER A 80 3.82 -2.46 18.21
C SER A 80 3.67 -3.70 19.08
N SER A 81 4.78 -4.33 19.45
CA SER A 81 4.86 -5.40 20.43
C SER A 81 6.23 -5.42 21.12
N GLU A 82 6.37 -6.20 22.17
CA GLU A 82 7.63 -6.27 22.94
C GLU A 82 8.76 -6.94 22.14
N ARG A 83 8.46 -7.87 21.24
CA ARG A 83 9.50 -8.70 20.61
C ARG A 83 9.39 -8.84 19.10
N ASP A 84 8.22 -9.27 18.56
CA ASP A 84 8.13 -9.75 17.19
C ASP A 84 6.73 -9.54 16.58
N GLU A 85 6.58 -9.84 15.30
CA GLU A 85 5.33 -9.74 14.56
C GLU A 85 4.28 -10.69 15.11
N ASP A 86 3.06 -10.17 15.27
CA ASP A 86 1.86 -10.94 15.63
C ASP A 86 1.96 -11.76 16.92
N THR A 87 2.71 -11.26 17.89
CA THR A 87 2.68 -11.80 19.25
C THR A 87 1.38 -11.40 19.97
N PRO A 88 0.92 -12.14 20.98
CA PRO A 88 -0.35 -11.85 21.68
C PRO A 88 -0.44 -10.45 22.28
N ASP A 89 0.68 -9.81 22.61
CA ASP A 89 0.79 -8.44 23.11
C ASP A 89 0.76 -7.37 22.01
N THR A 90 0.62 -7.78 20.74
CA THR A 90 0.60 -6.85 19.61
C THR A 90 -0.60 -5.93 19.69
N ARG A 91 -0.32 -4.64 19.67
CA ARG A 91 -1.28 -3.54 19.75
C ARG A 91 -1.03 -2.50 18.66
N VAL A 92 -1.98 -1.61 18.48
CA VAL A 92 -1.81 -0.41 17.65
C VAL A 92 -1.56 0.78 18.56
N VAL A 93 -0.49 1.49 18.26
CA VAL A 93 -0.13 2.75 18.90
C VAL A 93 -0.08 3.87 17.88
N TYR A 94 -0.14 5.13 18.33
CA TYR A 94 0.01 6.28 17.46
C TYR A 94 0.85 7.38 18.09
N ALA A 95 1.34 8.29 17.27
CA ALA A 95 1.99 9.52 17.67
C ALA A 95 1.38 10.69 16.90
N VAL A 96 1.48 11.89 17.47
CA VAL A 96 0.94 13.14 16.92
C VAL A 96 2.06 14.15 16.75
N SER A 97 1.99 14.94 15.67
CA SER A 97 2.94 16.01 15.39
C SER A 97 2.25 17.21 14.77
N SER A 98 2.65 18.42 15.17
CA SER A 98 2.19 19.66 14.55
C SER A 98 3.02 20.10 13.33
N ASP A 99 4.24 19.58 13.18
CA ASP A 99 5.19 20.01 12.14
C ASP A 99 5.69 18.85 11.24
N GLY A 100 5.29 17.62 11.58
CA GLY A 100 5.71 16.39 10.90
C GLY A 100 7.19 16.05 11.08
N LYS A 101 7.86 16.65 12.07
CA LYS A 101 9.26 16.41 12.41
C LYS A 101 9.43 15.95 13.86
N HIS A 102 8.73 16.59 14.78
CA HIS A 102 8.75 16.27 16.20
C HIS A 102 7.45 15.56 16.57
N TRP A 103 7.55 14.38 17.14
CA TRP A 103 6.43 13.48 17.39
C TRP A 103 6.25 13.21 18.86
N ASN A 104 5.01 13.32 19.34
CA ASN A 104 4.59 12.99 20.70
C ASN A 104 3.92 11.62 20.70
N GLY A 105 4.45 10.68 21.46
CA GLY A 105 3.97 9.31 21.55
C GLY A 105 5.11 8.34 21.87
N PRO A 106 4.88 7.03 21.82
CA PRO A 106 3.64 6.37 21.39
C PRO A 106 2.52 6.43 22.43
N ILE A 107 1.28 6.54 21.95
CA ILE A 107 0.05 6.48 22.73
C ILE A 107 -0.71 5.23 22.28
N ASP A 108 -1.26 4.44 23.20
CA ASP A 108 -2.07 3.27 22.84
C ASP A 108 -3.36 3.73 22.13
N LEU A 109 -3.62 3.16 20.94
CA LEU A 109 -4.82 3.41 20.15
C LEU A 109 -5.81 2.24 20.25
N ALA A 110 -5.29 1.01 20.18
CA ALA A 110 -6.09 -0.20 20.33
C ALA A 110 -5.25 -1.29 20.98
N LEU A 111 -5.82 -1.94 21.98
CA LEU A 111 -5.18 -2.99 22.75
C LEU A 111 -5.62 -4.39 22.29
N PRO A 112 -4.79 -5.43 22.46
CA PRO A 112 -5.18 -6.81 22.24
C PRO A 112 -6.28 -7.21 23.24
N THR A 113 -6.99 -8.29 22.90
CA THR A 113 -7.89 -9.00 23.83
C THR A 113 -7.29 -10.36 24.20
N ASP A 114 -7.95 -11.09 25.08
CA ASP A 114 -7.52 -12.45 25.44
C ASP A 114 -7.44 -13.42 24.23
N SER A 115 -8.16 -13.11 23.14
CA SER A 115 -8.25 -13.99 21.98
C SER A 115 -7.72 -13.37 20.69
N THR A 116 -7.44 -12.08 20.67
CA THR A 116 -6.99 -11.37 19.46
C THR A 116 -5.83 -10.43 19.77
N PHE A 117 -4.93 -10.29 18.82
CA PHE A 117 -4.02 -9.16 18.71
C PHE A 117 -4.55 -8.16 17.67
N VAL A 118 -4.00 -6.93 17.65
CA VAL A 118 -4.53 -5.84 16.81
C VAL A 118 -3.42 -5.28 15.92
N THR A 119 -3.76 -5.07 14.63
CA THR A 119 -2.88 -4.41 13.66
C THR A 119 -3.60 -3.25 12.97
N PRO A 120 -2.88 -2.22 12.46
CA PRO A 120 -3.51 -1.13 11.74
C PRO A 120 -3.98 -1.60 10.35
N GLY A 121 -5.20 -1.17 9.97
CA GLY A 121 -5.81 -1.48 8.68
C GLY A 121 -5.77 -0.32 7.68
N GLY A 122 -5.67 0.93 8.16
CA GLY A 122 -5.63 2.12 7.33
C GLY A 122 -6.29 3.33 7.99
N TRP A 123 -6.10 4.49 7.36
CA TRP A 123 -6.79 5.72 7.72
C TRP A 123 -7.94 6.01 6.74
N ILE A 124 -9.05 6.51 7.26
CA ILE A 124 -10.15 7.07 6.48
C ILE A 124 -10.45 8.46 7.03
N GLN A 125 -10.31 9.48 6.20
CA GLN A 125 -10.70 10.84 6.56
C GLN A 125 -11.93 11.26 5.76
N ARG A 126 -12.96 11.78 6.45
CA ARG A 126 -14.19 12.27 5.84
C ARG A 126 -14.68 13.52 6.56
N GLY A 127 -14.58 14.67 5.87
CA GLY A 127 -14.93 15.94 6.49
C GLY A 127 -14.17 16.16 7.79
N GLU A 128 -14.89 16.36 8.88
CA GLU A 128 -14.35 16.60 10.22
C GLU A 128 -14.19 15.31 11.04
N THR A 129 -14.08 14.17 10.40
CA THR A 129 -13.89 12.88 11.08
C THR A 129 -12.65 12.17 10.57
N LEU A 130 -11.77 11.77 11.48
CA LEU A 130 -10.68 10.85 11.25
C LEU A 130 -11.04 9.49 11.81
N THR A 131 -10.89 8.45 11.01
CA THR A 131 -11.18 7.06 11.37
C THR A 131 -9.93 6.21 11.22
N ALA A 132 -9.59 5.46 12.25
CA ALA A 132 -8.58 4.43 12.22
C ALA A 132 -9.25 3.07 12.00
N VAL A 133 -8.90 2.39 10.92
CA VAL A 133 -9.28 1.00 10.69
C VAL A 133 -8.31 0.10 11.45
N LEU A 134 -8.85 -0.86 12.18
CA LEU A 134 -8.14 -1.77 13.07
C LEU A 134 -8.49 -3.21 12.69
N ASN A 135 -7.49 -4.07 12.60
CA ASN A 135 -7.67 -5.49 12.32
C ASN A 135 -7.49 -6.29 13.60
N TYR A 136 -8.57 -6.90 14.10
CA TYR A 136 -8.51 -7.83 15.21
C TYR A 136 -8.29 -9.24 14.66
N ILE A 137 -7.13 -9.84 14.93
CA ILE A 137 -6.68 -11.10 14.35
C ILE A 137 -6.62 -12.16 15.45
N CYS A 138 -7.07 -13.39 15.16
CA CYS A 138 -7.07 -14.49 16.12
C CYS A 138 -5.64 -14.83 16.59
N ALA A 139 -5.37 -14.66 17.89
CA ALA A 139 -4.05 -14.85 18.48
C ALA A 139 -3.63 -16.34 18.56
N SER A 140 -4.58 -17.26 18.72
CA SER A 140 -4.30 -18.69 18.81
C SER A 140 -4.03 -19.36 17.46
N ASP A 141 -4.53 -18.77 16.39
CA ASP A 141 -4.40 -19.32 15.05
C ASP A 141 -4.57 -18.20 13.99
N ARG A 142 -3.46 -17.65 13.55
CA ARG A 142 -3.41 -16.59 12.54
C ARG A 142 -4.03 -17.00 11.19
N SER A 143 -4.03 -18.30 10.86
CA SER A 143 -4.66 -18.81 9.64
C SER A 143 -6.17 -18.65 9.64
N LYS A 144 -6.79 -18.46 10.80
CA LYS A 144 -8.20 -18.12 10.93
C LYS A 144 -8.51 -16.68 10.49
N GLY A 145 -7.48 -15.84 10.26
CA GLY A 145 -7.62 -14.46 9.82
C GLY A 145 -8.16 -13.55 10.91
N GLY A 146 -8.73 -12.42 10.50
CA GLY A 146 -9.23 -11.37 11.38
C GLY A 146 -10.54 -10.77 10.90
N ALA A 147 -10.96 -9.73 11.62
CA ALA A 147 -12.11 -8.89 11.28
C ALA A 147 -11.69 -7.42 11.32
N ALA A 148 -12.15 -6.64 10.37
CA ALA A 148 -11.91 -5.21 10.33
C ALA A 148 -12.91 -4.46 11.22
N TRP A 149 -12.36 -3.62 12.08
CA TRP A 149 -13.08 -2.73 12.99
C TRP A 149 -12.61 -1.30 12.76
N TYR A 150 -13.26 -0.33 13.36
CA TYR A 150 -12.83 1.06 13.32
C TYR A 150 -13.12 1.78 14.63
N ILE A 151 -12.37 2.84 14.89
CA ILE A 151 -12.63 3.88 15.87
C ILE A 151 -12.52 5.22 15.16
N SER A 152 -13.26 6.22 15.62
CA SER A 152 -13.29 7.55 14.98
C SER A 152 -13.12 8.66 16.00
N THR A 153 -12.60 9.79 15.51
CA THR A 153 -12.49 11.02 16.29
C THR A 153 -12.87 12.24 15.45
N SER A 154 -13.42 13.26 16.09
CA SER A 154 -13.68 14.57 15.49
C SER A 154 -12.75 15.67 16.05
N ASP A 155 -12.04 15.41 17.13
CA ASP A 155 -11.13 16.35 17.80
C ASP A 155 -9.66 15.89 17.77
N GLY A 156 -9.41 14.64 17.35
CA GLY A 156 -8.09 14.04 17.33
C GLY A 156 -7.59 13.52 18.68
N GLU A 157 -8.37 13.68 19.75
CA GLU A 157 -8.00 13.32 21.12
C GLU A 157 -8.88 12.19 21.68
N LYS A 158 -10.21 12.30 21.47
CA LYS A 158 -11.20 11.35 21.97
C LYS A 158 -11.64 10.42 20.86
N TRP A 159 -11.40 9.13 21.04
CA TRP A 159 -11.77 8.08 20.12
C TRP A 159 -13.06 7.38 20.58
N THR A 160 -13.90 7.00 19.61
CA THR A 160 -15.10 6.20 19.89
C THR A 160 -14.73 4.80 20.34
N ASP A 161 -15.69 4.07 20.91
CA ASP A 161 -15.57 2.63 21.09
C ASP A 161 -15.41 1.92 19.72
N PRO A 162 -14.67 0.78 19.65
CA PRO A 162 -14.51 0.01 18.44
C PRO A 162 -15.84 -0.49 17.88
N GLN A 163 -16.06 -0.31 16.57
CA GLN A 163 -17.19 -0.77 15.82
C GLN A 163 -16.73 -1.61 14.62
N PRO A 164 -17.47 -2.68 14.22
CA PRO A 164 -17.09 -3.46 13.03
C PRO A 164 -17.38 -2.69 11.74
N LEU A 165 -16.48 -2.75 10.77
CA LEU A 165 -16.82 -2.45 9.39
C LEU A 165 -17.90 -3.44 8.93
N ARG A 166 -18.86 -2.97 8.09
CA ARG A 166 -20.00 -3.80 7.70
C ARG A 166 -20.07 -4.01 6.19
N MET A 167 -20.33 -5.24 5.84
CA MET A 167 -20.66 -5.63 4.46
C MET A 167 -22.04 -5.09 4.05
N ALA A 168 -22.34 -5.15 2.75
CA ALA A 168 -23.63 -4.67 2.19
C ALA A 168 -24.84 -5.40 2.75
N ASP A 169 -24.70 -6.64 3.21
CA ASP A 169 -25.73 -7.41 3.89
C ASP A 169 -25.86 -7.11 5.40
N GLY A 170 -25.12 -6.12 5.90
CA GLY A 170 -25.11 -5.68 7.29
C GLY A 170 -24.24 -6.50 8.24
N ARG A 171 -23.69 -7.64 7.80
CA ARG A 171 -22.78 -8.46 8.63
C ARG A 171 -21.44 -7.76 8.85
N PRO A 172 -20.77 -7.99 9.99
CA PRO A 172 -19.38 -7.56 10.20
C PRO A 172 -18.44 -8.12 9.12
N MET A 173 -17.51 -7.30 8.65
CA MET A 173 -16.48 -7.72 7.68
C MET A 173 -15.53 -8.72 8.34
N GLN A 174 -15.63 -9.99 7.93
CA GLN A 174 -14.72 -11.07 8.34
C GLN A 174 -13.49 -11.11 7.45
N GLY A 175 -12.74 -10.02 7.45
CA GLY A 175 -11.53 -9.80 6.67
C GLY A 175 -10.74 -8.65 7.26
N ILE A 176 -9.47 -8.52 6.88
CA ILE A 176 -8.57 -7.46 7.33
C ILE A 176 -8.18 -6.57 6.15
N LEU A 177 -8.06 -5.27 6.40
CA LEU A 177 -7.51 -4.31 5.45
C LEU A 177 -6.02 -4.10 5.74
N GLU A 178 -5.27 -3.84 4.69
CA GLU A 178 -3.80 -3.77 4.77
C GLU A 178 -3.24 -2.41 4.29
N GLN A 179 -4.10 -1.58 3.70
CA GLN A 179 -3.79 -0.28 3.11
C GLN A 179 -4.96 0.69 3.32
N ASP A 180 -4.68 1.98 3.23
CA ASP A 180 -5.72 3.00 3.19
C ASP A 180 -6.64 2.75 1.97
N PRO A 181 -7.97 2.72 2.17
CA PRO A 181 -8.87 2.61 1.03
C PRO A 181 -8.79 3.87 0.14
N LEU A 182 -8.84 3.65 -1.17
CA LEU A 182 -8.81 4.71 -2.17
C LEU A 182 -10.22 5.27 -2.42
N ARG A 183 -10.40 6.57 -2.22
CA ARG A 183 -11.63 7.24 -2.65
C ARG A 183 -11.52 7.71 -4.09
N LEU A 184 -12.47 7.31 -4.92
CA LEU A 184 -12.57 7.73 -6.32
C LEU A 184 -13.24 9.11 -6.44
N PRO A 185 -13.03 9.83 -7.55
CA PRO A 185 -13.67 11.13 -7.81
C PRO A 185 -15.21 11.09 -7.73
N GLY A 186 -15.82 9.96 -8.14
CA GLY A 186 -17.27 9.72 -8.05
C GLY A 186 -17.80 9.44 -6.62
N GLY A 187 -16.92 9.42 -5.61
CA GLY A 187 -17.29 9.22 -4.20
C GLY A 187 -17.21 7.79 -3.72
N ARG A 188 -17.17 6.78 -4.61
CA ARG A 188 -16.93 5.38 -4.25
C ARG A 188 -15.58 5.22 -3.57
N THR A 189 -15.52 4.34 -2.59
CA THR A 189 -14.28 3.93 -1.94
C THR A 189 -13.94 2.49 -2.33
N VAL A 190 -12.70 2.26 -2.75
CA VAL A 190 -12.19 0.96 -3.19
C VAL A 190 -11.02 0.55 -2.31
N GLY A 191 -10.91 -0.72 -2.00
CA GLY A 191 -9.80 -1.31 -1.25
C GLY A 191 -9.67 -2.78 -1.56
N ALA A 192 -8.98 -3.50 -0.70
CA ALA A 192 -8.99 -4.96 -0.72
C ALA A 192 -8.89 -5.50 0.70
N ALA A 193 -9.50 -6.65 0.93
CA ALA A 193 -9.48 -7.33 2.21
C ALA A 193 -8.96 -8.77 2.08
N HIS A 194 -8.32 -9.24 3.14
CA HIS A 194 -7.94 -10.64 3.29
C HIS A 194 -9.02 -11.35 4.10
N PHE A 195 -9.92 -12.04 3.41
CA PHE A 195 -11.07 -12.71 4.00
C PHE A 195 -10.72 -14.08 4.58
N ARG A 196 -11.49 -14.49 5.57
CA ARG A 196 -11.48 -15.86 6.12
C ARG A 196 -12.20 -16.85 5.19
N PRO A 197 -11.80 -18.13 5.20
CA PRO A 197 -10.60 -18.66 5.84
C PRO A 197 -9.34 -18.40 5.01
N GLY A 198 -8.16 -18.44 5.66
CA GLY A 198 -6.88 -18.54 4.98
C GLY A 198 -6.35 -17.28 4.29
N LEU A 199 -6.81 -16.08 4.62
CA LEU A 199 -6.35 -14.81 4.02
C LEU A 199 -6.59 -14.75 2.49
N ARG A 200 -7.75 -15.16 2.03
CA ARG A 200 -8.17 -15.00 0.63
C ARG A 200 -8.30 -13.51 0.31
N VAL A 201 -7.43 -13.01 -0.54
CA VAL A 201 -7.50 -11.61 -0.99
C VAL A 201 -8.67 -11.44 -1.94
N ASN A 202 -9.47 -10.40 -1.69
CA ASN A 202 -10.49 -9.95 -2.63
C ASN A 202 -10.57 -8.42 -2.62
N PRO A 203 -10.60 -7.76 -3.79
CA PRO A 203 -10.94 -6.35 -3.87
C PRO A 203 -12.35 -6.11 -3.32
N VAL A 204 -12.54 -4.96 -2.69
CA VAL A 204 -13.82 -4.55 -2.10
C VAL A 204 -14.10 -3.10 -2.44
N TYR A 205 -15.38 -2.75 -2.50
CA TYR A 205 -15.81 -1.37 -2.70
C TYR A 205 -17.03 -1.04 -1.85
N THR A 206 -17.25 0.24 -1.63
CA THR A 206 -18.46 0.77 -1.01
C THR A 206 -18.82 2.13 -1.57
N ASP A 207 -20.12 2.40 -1.68
CA ASP A 207 -20.67 3.71 -2.01
C ASP A 207 -21.12 4.48 -0.76
N ASP A 208 -20.91 3.92 0.44
CA ASP A 208 -21.11 4.65 1.70
C ASP A 208 -20.14 5.84 1.78
N PRO A 209 -20.64 7.08 1.91
CA PRO A 209 -19.77 8.27 2.00
C PRO A 209 -18.74 8.22 3.13
N ALA A 210 -19.08 7.55 4.26
CA ALA A 210 -18.20 7.35 5.39
C ALA A 210 -17.21 6.18 5.18
N ALA A 211 -17.50 5.28 4.23
CA ALA A 211 -16.78 4.04 3.98
C ALA A 211 -16.72 3.10 5.21
N LEU A 212 -17.74 3.09 6.04
CA LEU A 212 -17.84 2.27 7.24
C LEU A 212 -18.80 1.08 7.09
N THR A 213 -19.73 1.18 6.13
CA THR A 213 -20.76 0.18 5.84
C THR A 213 -20.87 -0.09 4.35
N GLY A 214 -21.74 -1.03 3.96
CA GLY A 214 -22.06 -1.27 2.55
C GLY A 214 -20.92 -1.88 1.73
N TRP A 215 -19.89 -2.41 2.37
CA TRP A 215 -18.76 -3.03 1.66
C TRP A 215 -19.21 -4.26 0.89
N THR A 216 -18.81 -4.34 -0.35
CA THR A 216 -19.14 -5.42 -1.29
C THR A 216 -17.86 -6.04 -1.83
N GLU A 217 -17.77 -7.37 -1.83
CA GLU A 217 -16.70 -8.06 -2.52
C GLU A 217 -16.87 -7.89 -4.04
N ALA A 218 -15.80 -7.45 -4.71
CA ALA A 218 -15.78 -7.34 -6.16
C ALA A 218 -15.72 -8.71 -6.83
N THR A 219 -16.10 -8.77 -8.10
CA THR A 219 -15.82 -9.95 -8.94
C THR A 219 -14.32 -9.99 -9.22
N PHE A 220 -13.65 -11.03 -8.72
CA PHE A 220 -12.21 -11.21 -8.83
C PHE A 220 -11.89 -12.66 -9.17
N PRO A 221 -11.72 -13.00 -10.47
CA PRO A 221 -11.44 -14.36 -10.89
C PRO A 221 -10.03 -14.79 -10.49
N ALA A 222 -9.85 -16.09 -10.32
CA ALA A 222 -8.53 -16.68 -10.11
C ALA A 222 -7.60 -16.40 -11.29
N GLY A 223 -6.34 -16.10 -11.00
CA GLY A 223 -5.31 -15.80 -11.98
C GLY A 223 -3.98 -16.44 -11.62
N GLU A 224 -2.88 -15.84 -12.07
CA GLU A 224 -1.53 -16.30 -11.79
C GLU A 224 -1.10 -15.99 -10.36
N GLY A 225 -0.17 -16.80 -9.84
CA GLY A 225 0.53 -16.57 -8.58
C GLY A 225 -0.35 -16.74 -7.34
N SER A 226 0.07 -16.12 -6.25
CA SER A 226 -0.64 -16.10 -4.96
C SER A 226 -0.70 -14.68 -4.44
N PRO A 227 -1.72 -13.90 -4.86
CA PRO A 227 -1.81 -12.48 -4.53
C PRO A 227 -1.97 -12.24 -3.04
N LEU A 228 -1.20 -11.29 -2.50
CA LEU A 228 -1.24 -10.89 -1.09
C LEU A 228 -0.88 -9.39 -0.97
N GLU A 229 -1.34 -8.75 0.10
CA GLU A 229 -0.95 -7.37 0.49
C GLU A 229 -1.08 -6.38 -0.69
N PRO A 230 -2.29 -6.19 -1.24
CA PRO A 230 -2.54 -5.34 -2.39
C PRO A 230 -2.34 -3.86 -2.10
N SER A 231 -2.02 -3.11 -3.16
CA SER A 231 -2.06 -1.65 -3.18
C SER A 231 -2.60 -1.17 -4.50
N GLN A 232 -3.48 -0.16 -4.48
CA GLN A 232 -4.21 0.29 -5.65
C GLN A 232 -3.94 1.76 -5.98
N TYR A 233 -4.13 2.11 -7.26
CA TYR A 233 -4.10 3.49 -7.75
C TYR A 233 -5.06 3.67 -8.93
N LEU A 234 -5.42 4.91 -9.19
CA LEU A 234 -6.16 5.33 -10.37
C LEU A 234 -5.17 5.78 -11.44
N ALA A 235 -5.16 5.12 -12.58
CA ALA A 235 -4.36 5.49 -13.74
C ALA A 235 -4.95 6.71 -14.47
N PRO A 236 -4.15 7.44 -15.28
CA PRO A 236 -4.64 8.61 -16.02
C PRO A 236 -5.78 8.33 -17.01
N ASP A 237 -5.93 7.08 -17.48
CA ASP A 237 -7.03 6.61 -18.33
C ASP A 237 -8.26 6.14 -17.53
N GLU A 238 -8.31 6.49 -16.24
CA GLU A 238 -9.38 6.17 -15.29
C GLU A 238 -9.51 4.67 -14.93
N LYS A 239 -8.60 3.82 -15.38
CA LYS A 239 -8.54 2.43 -14.94
C LYS A 239 -8.01 2.35 -13.51
N LEU A 240 -8.62 1.49 -12.71
CA LEU A 240 -8.05 1.12 -11.42
C LEU A 240 -7.04 0.00 -11.62
N VAL A 241 -5.86 0.17 -11.06
CA VAL A 241 -4.79 -0.82 -11.07
C VAL A 241 -4.52 -1.26 -9.64
N MET A 242 -4.42 -2.56 -9.42
CA MET A 242 -4.05 -3.15 -8.13
C MET A 242 -2.82 -4.02 -8.29
N LEU A 243 -1.75 -3.66 -7.58
CA LEU A 243 -0.51 -4.42 -7.52
C LEU A 243 -0.51 -5.29 -6.27
N PHE A 244 -0.05 -6.53 -6.40
CA PHE A 244 0.04 -7.48 -5.29
C PHE A 244 1.48 -7.97 -5.11
N ARG A 245 1.82 -8.29 -3.88
CA ARG A 245 2.92 -9.18 -3.57
C ARG A 245 2.57 -10.59 -4.06
N ASP A 246 3.52 -11.31 -4.66
CA ASP A 246 3.34 -12.74 -4.94
C ASP A 246 3.87 -13.60 -3.80
N GLN A 247 2.95 -14.22 -3.04
CA GLN A 247 3.31 -15.11 -1.96
C GLN A 247 3.92 -16.43 -2.45
N ALA A 248 3.69 -16.82 -3.73
CA ALA A 248 4.29 -17.99 -4.36
C ALA A 248 5.79 -17.80 -4.70
N SER A 249 6.33 -16.60 -4.48
CA SER A 249 7.77 -16.29 -4.68
C SER A 249 8.21 -16.33 -6.14
N SER A 250 7.41 -15.79 -7.07
CA SER A 250 7.87 -15.53 -8.44
C SER A 250 8.90 -14.38 -8.48
N PHE A 251 9.00 -13.59 -7.41
CA PHE A 251 9.83 -12.39 -7.30
C PHE A 251 9.50 -11.30 -8.33
N VAL A 252 8.27 -11.31 -8.84
CA VAL A 252 7.67 -10.20 -9.58
C VAL A 252 6.32 -9.84 -8.98
N LYS A 253 5.88 -8.59 -9.20
CA LYS A 253 4.53 -8.16 -8.80
C LYS A 253 3.48 -8.87 -9.62
N LEU A 254 2.36 -9.17 -8.98
CA LEU A 254 1.11 -9.50 -9.68
C LEU A 254 0.29 -8.23 -9.87
N VAL A 255 -0.53 -8.21 -10.89
CA VAL A 255 -1.42 -7.09 -11.20
C VAL A 255 -2.81 -7.58 -11.57
N SER A 256 -3.79 -6.75 -11.26
CA SER A 256 -5.16 -6.84 -11.75
C SER A 256 -5.66 -5.44 -12.07
N VAL A 257 -6.56 -5.32 -13.04
CA VAL A 257 -7.10 -4.04 -13.53
C VAL A 257 -8.63 -4.08 -13.48
N SER A 258 -9.24 -2.96 -13.15
CA SER A 258 -10.69 -2.75 -13.21
C SER A 258 -11.02 -1.54 -14.07
N GLU A 259 -12.01 -1.67 -14.96
CA GLU A 259 -12.51 -0.62 -15.84
C GLU A 259 -13.91 -0.10 -15.42
N ASP A 260 -14.47 -0.64 -14.33
CA ASP A 260 -15.81 -0.37 -13.84
C ASP A 260 -15.81 0.13 -12.39
N GLN A 261 -14.79 0.90 -12.04
CA GLN A 261 -14.61 1.52 -10.72
C GLN A 261 -14.59 0.50 -9.56
N GLY A 262 -13.94 -0.65 -9.80
CA GLY A 262 -13.67 -1.65 -8.78
C GLY A 262 -14.77 -2.69 -8.56
N VAL A 263 -15.82 -2.73 -9.40
CA VAL A 263 -16.89 -3.73 -9.31
C VAL A 263 -16.41 -5.10 -9.79
N SER A 264 -15.64 -5.10 -10.90
CA SER A 264 -15.00 -6.31 -11.40
C SER A 264 -13.53 -6.06 -11.75
N TRP A 265 -12.73 -7.10 -11.68
CA TRP A 265 -11.28 -7.07 -11.89
C TRP A 265 -10.86 -8.19 -12.82
N THR A 266 -9.79 -7.97 -13.58
CA THR A 266 -9.16 -9.02 -14.38
C THR A 266 -8.57 -10.11 -13.48
N PRO A 267 -8.35 -11.34 -13.96
CA PRO A 267 -7.49 -12.30 -13.28
C PRO A 267 -6.11 -11.70 -13.02
N THR A 268 -5.47 -12.09 -11.91
CA THR A 268 -4.08 -11.65 -11.68
C THR A 268 -3.15 -12.20 -12.76
N THR A 269 -2.22 -11.34 -13.20
CA THR A 269 -1.12 -11.73 -14.09
C THR A 269 0.22 -11.23 -13.56
N LYS A 270 1.31 -11.86 -13.96
CA LYS A 270 2.66 -11.44 -13.57
C LYS A 270 3.09 -10.22 -14.38
N THR A 271 3.72 -9.28 -13.70
CA THR A 271 4.45 -8.17 -14.33
C THR A 271 5.94 -8.51 -14.46
N ASN A 272 6.73 -7.59 -15.02
CA ASN A 272 8.19 -7.63 -14.91
C ASN A 272 8.72 -6.68 -13.80
N ILE A 273 7.86 -6.14 -12.93
CA ILE A 273 8.27 -5.31 -11.78
C ILE A 273 8.83 -6.23 -10.69
N PRO A 274 10.11 -6.06 -10.29
CA PRO A 274 10.71 -6.90 -9.25
C PRO A 274 9.97 -6.82 -7.91
N ASP A 275 9.84 -7.96 -7.23
CA ASP A 275 9.16 -8.08 -5.95
C ASP A 275 10.01 -8.83 -4.92
N SER A 276 10.46 -8.13 -3.88
CA SER A 276 11.15 -8.75 -2.74
C SER A 276 10.26 -9.64 -1.87
N ARG A 277 9.07 -9.98 -2.33
CA ARG A 277 8.05 -10.66 -1.54
C ARG A 277 7.72 -9.88 -0.26
N SER A 278 7.56 -8.56 -0.44
CA SER A 278 7.26 -7.60 0.62
C SER A 278 6.01 -6.79 0.28
N LYS A 279 5.30 -6.35 1.31
CA LYS A 279 4.26 -5.32 1.15
C LYS A 279 4.89 -4.10 0.49
N GLN A 280 4.14 -3.46 -0.37
CA GLN A 280 4.51 -2.28 -1.15
C GLN A 280 3.37 -1.27 -1.16
N CYS A 281 3.59 -0.07 -1.65
CA CYS A 281 2.55 0.93 -1.84
C CYS A 281 2.59 1.48 -3.26
N ALA A 282 1.41 1.65 -3.85
CA ALA A 282 1.23 2.40 -5.09
C ALA A 282 0.12 3.43 -4.89
N GLY A 283 0.12 4.49 -5.67
CA GLY A 283 -0.86 5.56 -5.59
C GLY A 283 -0.78 6.49 -6.78
N THR A 284 -1.60 7.54 -6.76
CA THR A 284 -1.64 8.58 -7.78
C THR A 284 -1.20 9.91 -7.19
N LEU A 285 -0.30 10.61 -7.87
CA LEU A 285 0.11 11.97 -7.52
C LEU A 285 -0.96 12.99 -7.96
N PRO A 286 -0.97 14.21 -7.41
CA PRO A 286 -1.95 15.24 -7.78
C PRO A 286 -1.96 15.63 -9.26
N ASP A 287 -0.85 15.41 -9.97
CA ASP A 287 -0.72 15.67 -11.40
C ASP A 287 -1.14 14.48 -12.29
N GLY A 288 -1.70 13.44 -11.70
CA GLY A 288 -2.19 12.24 -12.37
C GLY A 288 -1.15 11.14 -12.59
N ARG A 289 0.15 11.39 -12.39
CA ARG A 289 1.17 10.33 -12.48
C ARG A 289 0.95 9.27 -11.43
N ALA A 290 1.15 8.01 -11.80
CA ALA A 290 1.21 6.93 -10.83
C ALA A 290 2.59 6.82 -10.19
N PHE A 291 2.62 6.39 -8.94
CA PHE A 291 3.85 6.04 -8.23
C PHE A 291 3.77 4.64 -7.63
N TRP A 292 4.92 4.04 -7.44
CA TRP A 292 5.10 2.79 -6.68
C TRP A 292 6.31 2.93 -5.75
N VAL A 293 6.15 2.50 -4.50
CA VAL A 293 7.22 2.46 -3.49
C VAL A 293 7.41 1.05 -2.99
N GLY A 294 8.62 0.54 -3.02
CA GLY A 294 8.91 -0.82 -2.58
C GLY A 294 10.39 -1.19 -2.62
N ASN A 295 10.63 -2.50 -2.61
CA ASN A 295 11.96 -3.09 -2.62
C ASN A 295 12.11 -3.92 -3.91
N PRO A 296 12.64 -3.35 -5.02
CA PRO A 296 12.69 -4.02 -6.32
C PRO A 296 13.87 -5.00 -6.40
N THR A 297 13.70 -6.18 -5.86
CA THR A 297 14.71 -7.23 -5.92
C THR A 297 14.12 -8.58 -6.33
N GLY A 298 14.91 -9.41 -7.02
CA GLY A 298 14.57 -10.80 -7.33
C GLY A 298 14.81 -11.76 -6.16
N SER A 299 14.92 -11.26 -4.93
CA SER A 299 15.15 -12.02 -3.71
C SER A 299 14.29 -11.48 -2.57
N LYS A 300 14.39 -12.06 -1.36
CA LYS A 300 13.69 -11.56 -0.18
C LYS A 300 14.35 -10.34 0.49
N SER A 301 15.36 -9.74 -0.15
CA SER A 301 16.07 -8.59 0.39
C SER A 301 15.17 -7.34 0.41
N ARG A 302 15.23 -6.59 1.51
CA ARG A 302 14.53 -5.31 1.67
C ARG A 302 15.50 -4.16 1.96
N ARG A 303 16.75 -4.32 1.52
CA ARG A 303 17.83 -3.38 1.87
C ARG A 303 17.87 -2.11 1.05
N ALA A 304 17.04 -2.01 0.01
CA ALA A 304 16.84 -0.81 -0.79
C ALA A 304 15.37 -0.39 -0.80
N LEU A 305 15.11 0.90 -0.63
CA LEU A 305 13.80 1.52 -0.77
C LEU A 305 13.80 2.40 -2.01
N VAL A 306 12.89 2.13 -2.94
CA VAL A 306 12.80 2.82 -4.23
C VAL A 306 11.41 3.43 -4.40
N LEU A 307 11.37 4.62 -5.00
CA LEU A 307 10.19 5.26 -5.56
C LEU A 307 10.29 5.22 -7.07
N ALA A 308 9.32 4.60 -7.74
CA ALA A 308 9.20 4.61 -9.19
C ALA A 308 7.96 5.39 -9.64
N LEU A 309 8.03 6.02 -10.81
CA LEU A 309 7.00 6.88 -11.36
C LEU A 309 6.59 6.42 -12.76
N SER A 310 5.32 6.60 -13.07
CA SER A 310 4.74 6.35 -14.39
C SER A 310 3.87 7.53 -14.80
N ARG A 311 4.05 8.01 -16.03
CA ARG A 311 3.20 9.09 -16.60
C ARG A 311 1.87 8.59 -17.11
N ASP A 312 1.82 7.36 -17.58
CA ASP A 312 0.64 6.75 -18.19
C ASP A 312 -0.07 5.76 -17.25
N GLY A 313 0.49 5.54 -16.06
CA GLY A 313 -0.03 4.58 -15.10
C GLY A 313 0.38 3.13 -15.36
N PHE A 314 1.15 2.85 -16.42
CA PHE A 314 1.53 1.50 -16.82
C PHE A 314 3.03 1.30 -16.95
N LEU A 315 3.76 2.20 -17.61
CA LEU A 315 5.21 2.10 -17.71
C LEU A 315 5.88 2.94 -16.62
N PHE A 316 6.45 2.29 -15.61
CA PHE A 316 7.27 2.91 -14.57
C PHE A 316 8.70 3.05 -15.09
N ASP A 317 8.97 4.14 -15.82
CA ASP A 317 10.22 4.40 -16.53
C ASP A 317 11.20 5.31 -15.80
N LYS A 318 10.81 5.82 -14.64
CA LYS A 318 11.63 6.70 -13.81
C LYS A 318 11.66 6.19 -12.38
N ALA A 319 12.84 6.03 -11.80
CA ALA A 319 12.99 5.55 -10.44
C ALA A 319 14.07 6.31 -9.66
N TYR A 320 13.89 6.37 -8.33
CA TYR A 320 14.78 7.02 -7.40
C TYR A 320 15.09 6.10 -6.22
N LEU A 321 16.35 6.09 -5.81
CA LEU A 321 16.77 5.48 -4.55
C LEU A 321 16.45 6.45 -3.40
N LEU A 322 15.51 6.07 -2.54
CA LEU A 322 15.18 6.82 -1.32
C LEU A 322 16.16 6.47 -0.19
N ALA A 323 16.47 5.19 -0.05
CA ALA A 323 17.42 4.69 0.91
C ALA A 323 18.03 3.36 0.45
N GLY A 324 19.32 3.18 0.70
CA GLY A 324 20.08 2.00 0.28
C GLY A 324 20.75 1.27 1.45
N PRO A 325 21.48 0.16 1.14
CA PRO A 325 22.14 -0.65 2.17
C PRO A 325 23.14 0.13 3.04
N LYS A 326 23.75 1.19 2.50
CA LYS A 326 24.72 2.03 3.22
C LYS A 326 24.09 2.87 4.34
N ASN A 327 22.80 3.15 4.24
CA ASN A 327 22.04 3.94 5.22
C ASN A 327 21.30 3.07 6.23
N LEU A 328 21.37 1.74 6.09
CA LEU A 328 20.62 0.83 6.92
C LEU A 328 21.37 0.54 8.22
N PRO A 329 20.80 0.90 9.38
CA PRO A 329 21.40 0.56 10.65
C PRO A 329 21.34 -0.96 10.92
N PRO A 330 22.22 -1.50 11.76
CA PRO A 330 22.09 -2.90 12.21
C PRO A 330 20.79 -3.10 12.98
N ARG A 331 20.25 -4.33 12.94
CA ARG A 331 19.15 -4.72 13.83
C ARG A 331 19.62 -4.68 15.28
N ARG A 332 18.76 -4.20 16.15
CA ARG A 332 19.03 -4.17 17.62
C ARG A 332 18.52 -5.41 18.34
N ASN A 333 17.45 -6.02 17.81
CA ASN A 333 16.76 -7.11 18.47
C ASN A 333 16.58 -8.30 17.52
N GLU A 334 16.69 -9.51 18.06
CA GLU A 334 16.37 -10.74 17.37
C GLU A 334 14.84 -10.98 17.33
N GLY A 335 14.36 -11.63 16.26
CA GLY A 335 12.98 -12.03 16.12
C GLY A 335 12.79 -12.95 14.90
N ARG A 336 11.83 -13.84 14.97
CA ARG A 336 11.52 -14.81 13.90
C ARG A 336 11.11 -14.14 12.61
N TYR A 337 10.34 -13.05 12.72
CA TYR A 337 9.78 -12.33 11.59
C TYR A 337 10.42 -10.95 11.38
N LYS A 338 11.42 -10.60 12.16
CA LYS A 338 12.19 -9.38 11.93
C LYS A 338 13.06 -9.52 10.70
N THR A 339 12.93 -8.56 9.79
CA THR A 339 13.66 -8.53 8.52
C THR A 339 14.54 -7.29 8.47
N LEU A 340 15.83 -7.48 8.24
CA LEU A 340 16.76 -6.38 7.99
C LEU A 340 16.33 -5.62 6.74
N GLY A 341 16.10 -4.31 6.86
CA GLY A 341 15.75 -3.47 5.72
C GLY A 341 14.58 -2.52 5.94
N TYR A 342 14.09 -1.97 4.85
CA TYR A 342 12.98 -1.03 4.76
C TYR A 342 11.69 -1.81 4.53
N ASN A 343 10.88 -1.95 5.58
CA ASN A 343 9.77 -2.88 5.58
C ASN A 343 8.43 -2.17 5.42
N TYR A 344 7.57 -2.72 4.55
CA TYR A 344 6.16 -2.39 4.43
C TYR A 344 5.87 -0.90 4.21
N PRO A 345 6.44 -0.30 3.14
CA PRO A 345 6.17 1.09 2.84
C PRO A 345 4.69 1.33 2.56
N LYS A 346 4.21 2.46 3.05
CA LYS A 346 2.93 3.08 2.73
C LYS A 346 3.21 4.50 2.24
N ALA A 347 2.31 5.06 1.45
CA ALA A 347 2.51 6.42 0.98
C ALA A 347 1.18 7.15 0.82
N VAL A 348 1.17 8.43 1.17
CA VAL A 348 0.03 9.33 1.03
C VAL A 348 0.51 10.74 0.68
N VAL A 349 -0.21 11.44 -0.18
CA VAL A 349 0.05 12.85 -0.45
C VAL A 349 -0.69 13.70 0.57
N ILE A 350 0.04 14.54 1.29
CA ILE A 350 -0.51 15.52 2.23
C ILE A 350 0.05 16.90 1.83
N GLY A 351 -0.83 17.79 1.36
CA GLY A 351 -0.41 19.06 0.79
C GLY A 351 0.44 18.88 -0.46
N ASP A 352 1.63 19.43 -0.47
CA ASP A 352 2.63 19.36 -1.54
C ASP A 352 3.69 18.27 -1.33
N THR A 353 3.48 17.38 -0.37
CA THR A 353 4.46 16.39 0.06
C THR A 353 3.91 14.96 -0.06
N LEU A 354 4.66 14.08 -0.73
CA LEU A 354 4.45 12.64 -0.66
C LEU A 354 5.13 12.13 0.62
N TRP A 355 4.32 11.66 1.55
CA TRP A 355 4.76 11.06 2.81
C TRP A 355 4.83 9.54 2.63
N ILE A 356 6.01 8.98 2.84
CA ILE A 356 6.24 7.54 2.75
C ILE A 356 6.58 7.04 4.14
N SER A 357 5.69 6.26 4.72
CA SER A 357 5.85 5.67 6.05
C SER A 357 6.24 4.20 5.95
N LEU A 358 7.11 3.74 6.82
CA LEU A 358 7.62 2.37 6.83
C LEU A 358 8.29 2.01 8.15
N SER A 359 8.65 0.76 8.35
CA SER A 359 9.56 0.41 9.43
C SER A 359 10.95 0.07 8.93
N VAL A 360 11.96 0.54 9.67
CA VAL A 360 13.35 0.12 9.48
C VAL A 360 13.62 -1.06 10.40
N ASN A 361 14.06 -2.19 9.82
CA ASN A 361 14.37 -3.44 10.54
C ASN A 361 13.18 -4.06 11.30
N LYS A 362 11.96 -3.58 11.09
CA LYS A 362 10.79 -3.84 11.93
C LYS A 362 11.02 -3.44 13.41
N GLU A 363 11.75 -2.35 13.60
CA GLU A 363 12.10 -1.79 14.91
C GLU A 363 11.74 -0.31 15.02
N ASP A 364 11.95 0.48 13.97
CA ASP A 364 11.70 1.91 13.99
C ASP A 364 10.56 2.30 13.07
N ALA A 365 9.65 3.13 13.55
CA ALA A 365 8.66 3.82 12.73
C ALA A 365 9.30 5.05 12.09
N VAL A 366 9.36 5.09 10.76
CA VAL A 366 10.11 6.09 10.00
C VAL A 366 9.24 6.66 8.88
N LEU A 367 9.44 7.94 8.59
CA LEU A 367 8.84 8.65 7.46
C LEU A 367 9.92 9.18 6.52
N TYR A 368 9.66 9.12 5.22
CA TYR A 368 10.35 9.89 4.21
C TYR A 368 9.40 10.95 3.67
N ARG A 369 9.86 12.19 3.61
CA ARG A 369 9.12 13.35 3.10
C ARG A 369 9.70 13.75 1.77
N VAL A 370 8.90 13.65 0.71
CA VAL A 370 9.31 13.93 -0.67
C VAL A 370 8.46 15.07 -1.21
N PRO A 371 9.04 16.24 -1.51
CA PRO A 371 8.30 17.31 -2.18
C PRO A 371 7.79 16.83 -3.54
N VAL A 372 6.48 16.95 -3.80
CA VAL A 372 5.88 16.49 -5.07
C VAL A 372 6.49 17.18 -6.27
N ASN A 373 6.88 18.45 -6.14
CA ASN A 373 7.53 19.21 -7.20
C ASN A 373 8.96 18.76 -7.52
N SER A 374 9.58 17.88 -6.72
CA SER A 374 10.88 17.29 -6.99
C SER A 374 10.82 15.97 -7.80
N LEU A 375 9.59 15.47 -8.09
CA LEU A 375 9.31 14.22 -8.79
C LEU A 375 9.13 14.38 -10.35
#